data_38c6c454a19f6b5b72ce665bf87210e5
#
_entry.id   38c6c454a19f6b5b72ce665bf87210e5
#
_cell.length_a   1.000
_cell.length_b   1.000
_cell.length_c   1.000
_cell.angle_alpha   90.00
_cell.angle_beta   90.00
_cell.angle_gamma   90.00
#
_symmetry.space_group_name_H-M   'P 1'
#
loop_
_entity.id
_entity.type
_entity.pdbx_description
1 polymer ?
#
loop_
_entity_poly.entity_id
_entity_poly.type
_entity_poly.pdbx_seq_one_letter_code
_entity_poly.pdbx_strand_id
1 'polypeptide(L)'
;MAYESPLTIADVVKDISANKYVLPSIQREFVWSTSQIEKLFDSVMQDYPFGAFLFWELSKDQNTLYDFYSFLQNYHEKTARHNPKVNLTGNDNVMAVLDGQQRLTSIYIGLKGTYAYKIPFKQWKNNSAFPERKLYLNIVEQAKDETLKYEFSFLAADEVKNDKDHYWFEVGKILDMTELGTVMNYLM
;
A
#
# COMPACT_ATOMS: atom_id res chain seq x y z
N MET A 1 11.13 23.46 18.00
CA MET A 1 10.66 22.37 17.11
C MET A 1 11.91 21.60 16.71
N ALA A 2 12.02 20.34 17.11
CA ALA A 2 13.08 19.48 16.62
C ALA A 2 12.75 19.09 15.17
N TYR A 3 13.72 19.25 14.27
CA TYR A 3 13.60 18.80 12.89
C TYR A 3 13.91 17.28 12.92
N GLU A 4 12.92 16.45 12.67
CA GLU A 4 13.15 15.02 12.55
C GLU A 4 13.76 14.68 11.19
N SER A 5 14.60 13.65 11.16
CA SER A 5 15.18 13.16 9.92
C SER A 5 14.08 12.64 8.99
N PRO A 6 14.14 12.91 7.68
CA PRO A 6 13.15 12.39 6.75
C PRO A 6 13.19 10.85 6.75
N LEU A 7 12.00 10.24 6.74
CA LEU A 7 11.83 8.78 6.65
C LEU A 7 11.65 8.37 5.20
N THR A 8 12.18 7.21 4.84
CA THR A 8 11.91 6.61 3.53
C THR A 8 10.55 5.89 3.52
N ILE A 9 9.96 5.70 2.34
CA ILE A 9 8.73 4.89 2.19
C ILE A 9 8.96 3.47 2.72
N ALA A 10 10.14 2.89 2.51
CA ALA A 10 10.50 1.57 3.01
C ALA A 10 10.48 1.50 4.54
N ASP A 11 11.03 2.51 5.24
CA ASP A 11 11.01 2.60 6.70
C ASP A 11 9.58 2.71 7.22
N VAL A 12 8.76 3.58 6.61
CA VAL A 12 7.36 3.76 6.98
C VAL A 12 6.57 2.46 6.80
N VAL A 13 6.74 1.76 5.68
CA VAL A 13 6.09 0.46 5.42
C VAL A 13 6.52 -0.61 6.43
N LYS A 14 7.79 -0.64 6.82
CA LYS A 14 8.30 -1.51 7.88
C LYS A 14 7.67 -1.20 9.23
N ASP A 15 7.57 0.06 9.58
CA ASP A 15 7.00 0.51 10.85
C ASP A 15 5.47 0.30 10.89
N ILE A 16 4.76 0.46 9.77
CA ILE A 16 3.35 0.04 9.64
C ILE A 16 3.22 -1.47 9.90
N SER A 17 4.06 -2.30 9.29
CA SER A 17 4.04 -3.75 9.50
C SER A 17 4.30 -4.16 10.95
N ALA A 18 5.06 -3.35 11.69
CA ALA A 18 5.35 -3.55 13.11
C ALA A 18 4.31 -2.92 14.05
N ASN A 19 3.22 -2.36 13.54
CA ASN A 19 2.21 -1.59 14.29
C ASN A 19 2.79 -0.43 15.11
N LYS A 20 3.88 0.18 14.65
CA LYS A 20 4.36 1.46 15.20
C LYS A 20 3.53 2.63 14.67
N TYR A 21 3.03 2.52 13.43
CA TYR A 21 2.00 3.40 12.90
C TYR A 21 0.65 2.70 12.95
N VAL A 22 -0.34 3.35 13.54
CA VAL A 22 -1.69 2.83 13.72
C VAL A 22 -2.72 3.86 13.35
N LEU A 23 -3.95 3.42 13.30
CA LEU A 23 -5.09 4.22 12.91
C LEU A 23 -6.02 4.41 14.11
N PRO A 24 -6.44 5.63 14.51
CA PRO A 24 -7.42 5.85 15.57
C PRO A 24 -8.83 5.45 15.14
N SER A 25 -9.74 5.16 16.09
CA SER A 25 -11.09 4.64 15.84
C SER A 25 -12.03 5.59 15.09
N ILE A 26 -11.71 6.89 15.02
CA ILE A 26 -12.55 7.92 14.36
C ILE A 26 -12.33 7.99 12.85
N GLN A 27 -12.04 6.88 12.20
CA GLN A 27 -11.55 6.84 10.83
C GLN A 27 -12.62 6.48 9.81
N ARG A 28 -12.34 6.92 8.56
CA ARG A 28 -13.05 6.43 7.39
C ARG A 28 -12.52 5.05 6.99
N GLU A 29 -13.40 4.19 6.51
CA GLU A 29 -12.99 2.97 5.80
C GLU A 29 -12.05 3.30 4.63
N PHE A 30 -11.25 2.32 4.23
CA PHE A 30 -10.46 2.45 3.03
C PHE A 30 -11.37 2.43 1.80
N VAL A 31 -11.29 3.48 0.98
CA VAL A 31 -12.21 3.69 -0.16
C VAL A 31 -11.52 3.90 -1.50
N TRP A 32 -10.19 3.95 -1.53
CA TRP A 32 -9.45 4.17 -2.77
C TRP A 32 -9.55 2.97 -3.70
N SER A 33 -9.83 3.24 -4.96
CA SER A 33 -9.80 2.25 -6.04
C SER A 33 -8.37 1.91 -6.46
N THR A 34 -8.20 0.81 -7.21
CA THR A 34 -6.92 0.46 -7.83
C THR A 34 -6.35 1.60 -8.66
N SER A 35 -7.19 2.25 -9.48
CA SER A 35 -6.74 3.36 -10.33
C SER A 35 -6.24 4.58 -9.53
N GLN A 36 -6.78 4.85 -8.36
CA GLN A 36 -6.27 5.90 -7.48
C GLN A 36 -4.92 5.54 -6.86
N ILE A 37 -4.73 4.26 -6.51
CA ILE A 37 -3.45 3.74 -6.03
C ILE A 37 -2.39 3.80 -7.14
N GLU A 38 -2.73 3.35 -8.36
CA GLU A 38 -1.85 3.38 -9.53
C GLU A 38 -1.37 4.81 -9.82
N LYS A 39 -2.28 5.79 -9.81
CA LYS A 39 -1.94 7.22 -9.95
C LYS A 39 -1.04 7.76 -8.82
N LEU A 40 -1.24 7.28 -7.59
CA LEU A 40 -0.35 7.65 -6.48
C LEU A 40 1.08 7.13 -6.73
N PHE A 41 1.22 5.88 -7.18
CA PHE A 41 2.54 5.31 -7.46
C PHE A 41 3.22 5.97 -8.66
N ASP A 42 2.47 6.31 -9.70
CA ASP A 42 2.98 7.13 -10.81
C ASP A 42 3.50 8.49 -10.32
N SER A 43 2.74 9.18 -9.45
CA SER A 43 3.15 10.45 -8.87
C SER A 43 4.41 10.32 -8.02
N VAL A 44 4.52 9.28 -7.20
CA VAL A 44 5.71 8.99 -6.39
C VAL A 44 6.93 8.74 -7.28
N MET A 45 6.78 7.96 -8.36
CA MET A 45 7.88 7.71 -9.29
C MET A 45 8.31 8.94 -10.11
N GLN A 46 7.42 9.92 -10.26
CA GLN A 46 7.73 11.20 -10.88
C GLN A 46 8.30 12.22 -9.90
N ASP A 47 8.54 11.84 -8.64
CA ASP A 47 9.00 12.71 -7.57
C ASP A 47 8.04 13.89 -7.27
N TYR A 48 6.74 13.69 -7.54
CA TYR A 48 5.74 14.68 -7.16
C TYR A 48 5.41 14.62 -5.68
N PRO A 49 5.24 15.76 -5.02
CA PRO A 49 4.81 15.80 -3.62
C PRO A 49 3.38 15.27 -3.52
N PHE A 50 3.18 14.21 -2.75
CA PHE A 50 1.86 13.58 -2.55
C PHE A 50 1.18 14.01 -1.24
N GLY A 51 1.53 15.19 -0.72
CA GLY A 51 0.91 15.86 0.41
C GLY A 51 1.63 15.64 1.73
N ALA A 52 1.08 16.26 2.79
CA ALA A 52 1.57 16.12 4.16
C ALA A 52 0.88 14.99 4.92
N PHE A 53 1.51 14.55 6.00
CA PHE A 53 0.95 13.60 6.96
C PHE A 53 0.89 14.25 8.33
N LEU A 54 -0.15 13.92 9.10
CA LEU A 54 -0.29 14.36 10.46
C LEU A 54 -0.26 13.14 11.38
N PHE A 55 0.67 13.15 12.31
CA PHE A 55 0.88 12.07 13.28
C PHE A 55 0.61 12.58 14.70
N TRP A 56 0.13 11.69 15.54
CA TRP A 56 -0.01 11.87 16.98
C TRP A 56 0.81 10.81 17.71
N GLU A 57 1.84 11.25 18.41
CA GLU A 57 2.64 10.37 19.27
C GLU A 57 1.83 9.97 20.50
N LEU A 58 1.69 8.67 20.71
CA LEU A 58 0.91 8.11 21.81
C LEU A 58 1.77 7.85 23.03
N SER A 59 1.31 8.34 24.19
CA SER A 59 1.88 7.91 25.47
C SER A 59 1.39 6.49 25.84
N LYS A 60 2.13 5.81 26.75
CA LYS A 60 1.76 4.46 27.22
C LYS A 60 0.33 4.39 27.77
N ASP A 61 -0.11 5.43 28.48
CA ASP A 61 -1.45 5.48 29.07
C ASP A 61 -2.52 5.61 27.98
N GLN A 62 -2.24 6.34 26.89
CA GLN A 62 -3.17 6.53 25.78
C GLN A 62 -3.36 5.26 24.95
N ASN A 63 -2.36 4.37 24.88
CA ASN A 63 -2.44 3.08 24.19
C ASN A 63 -3.55 2.17 24.75
N THR A 64 -3.96 2.38 26.00
CA THR A 64 -5.01 1.60 26.67
C THR A 64 -6.35 2.31 26.75
N LEU A 65 -6.38 3.64 26.56
CA LEU A 65 -7.59 4.45 26.68
C LEU A 65 -8.43 4.50 25.40
N TYR A 66 -7.79 4.31 24.25
CA TYR A 66 -8.43 4.44 22.95
C TYR A 66 -8.29 3.15 22.13
N ASP A 67 -9.24 2.94 21.24
CA ASP A 67 -9.19 1.86 20.26
C ASP A 67 -8.38 2.29 19.03
N PHE A 68 -7.43 1.43 18.66
CA PHE A 68 -6.61 1.60 17.48
C PHE A 68 -6.73 0.42 16.53
N TYR A 69 -6.41 0.67 15.26
CA TYR A 69 -6.50 -0.30 14.18
C TYR A 69 -5.19 -0.35 13.41
N SER A 70 -4.81 -1.54 12.96
CA SER A 70 -3.70 -1.73 12.03
C SER A 70 -4.10 -1.25 10.64
N PHE A 71 -3.11 -0.92 9.84
CA PHE A 71 -3.33 -0.65 8.42
C PHE A 71 -3.80 -1.90 7.69
N LEU A 72 -4.71 -1.72 6.73
CA LEU A 72 -5.19 -2.78 5.88
C LEU A 72 -4.09 -3.17 4.87
N GLN A 73 -3.59 -4.40 4.99
CA GLN A 73 -2.60 -4.93 4.07
C GLN A 73 -3.26 -5.57 2.85
N ASN A 74 -4.23 -6.43 3.07
CA ASN A 74 -4.91 -7.15 2.01
C ASN A 74 -6.38 -6.69 1.95
N TYR A 75 -6.66 -5.81 0.97
CA TYR A 75 -8.02 -5.38 0.75
C TYR A 75 -8.81 -6.46 0.01
N HIS A 76 -9.98 -6.78 0.51
CA HIS A 76 -10.90 -7.70 -0.15
C HIS A 76 -12.33 -7.15 -0.07
N GLU A 77 -12.90 -6.79 -1.21
CA GLU A 77 -14.18 -6.11 -1.33
C GLU A 77 -15.34 -6.82 -0.61
N LYS A 78 -15.28 -8.15 -0.48
CA LYS A 78 -16.32 -8.96 0.18
C LYS A 78 -16.06 -9.20 1.66
N THR A 79 -14.80 -9.42 2.08
CA THR A 79 -14.49 -9.99 3.40
C THR A 79 -13.51 -9.19 4.25
N ALA A 80 -12.74 -8.28 3.67
CA ALA A 80 -11.72 -7.51 4.37
C ALA A 80 -11.70 -6.05 3.86
N ARG A 81 -12.74 -5.31 4.21
CA ARG A 81 -12.89 -3.86 3.90
C ARG A 81 -12.46 -2.99 5.06
N HIS A 82 -12.49 -3.55 6.28
CA HIS A 82 -12.23 -2.82 7.51
C HIS A 82 -10.84 -3.11 8.04
N ASN A 83 -10.23 -2.11 8.64
CA ASN A 83 -8.96 -2.23 9.32
C ASN A 83 -9.11 -3.15 10.55
N PRO A 84 -8.20 -4.11 10.78
CA PRO A 84 -8.26 -4.98 11.95
C PRO A 84 -7.89 -4.20 13.22
N LYS A 85 -8.63 -4.46 14.32
CA LYS A 85 -8.31 -3.87 15.63
C LYS A 85 -6.97 -4.40 16.12
N VAL A 86 -6.14 -3.53 16.66
CA VAL A 86 -4.82 -3.87 17.21
C VAL A 86 -4.78 -3.68 18.71
N ASN A 87 -4.07 -4.57 19.40
CA ASN A 87 -3.74 -4.42 20.81
C ASN A 87 -2.33 -3.82 20.94
N LEU A 88 -2.24 -2.64 21.52
CA LEU A 88 -0.98 -1.90 21.69
C LEU A 88 -0.36 -2.07 23.09
N THR A 89 -0.89 -2.96 23.93
CA THR A 89 -0.37 -3.20 25.27
C THR A 89 1.10 -3.62 25.21
N GLY A 90 1.96 -2.83 25.83
CA GLY A 90 3.41 -3.08 25.85
C GLY A 90 4.18 -2.51 24.66
N ASN A 91 3.53 -1.88 23.70
CA ASN A 91 4.21 -1.19 22.61
C ASN A 91 4.61 0.23 23.06
N ASP A 92 5.87 0.56 22.83
CA ASP A 92 6.40 1.90 23.04
C ASP A 92 6.55 2.62 21.67
N ASN A 93 6.51 3.95 21.69
CA ASN A 93 6.73 4.81 20.51
C ASN A 93 5.73 4.52 19.37
N VAL A 94 4.45 4.44 19.69
CA VAL A 94 3.37 4.25 18.70
C VAL A 94 2.89 5.62 18.21
N MET A 95 2.74 5.75 16.91
CA MET A 95 2.23 6.94 16.24
C MET A 95 0.84 6.66 15.66
N ALA A 96 -0.16 7.42 16.04
CA ALA A 96 -1.46 7.39 15.41
C ALA A 96 -1.47 8.34 14.19
N VAL A 97 -1.88 7.84 13.02
CA VAL A 97 -1.98 8.64 11.80
C VAL A 97 -3.32 9.35 11.78
N LEU A 98 -3.32 10.68 11.87
CA LEU A 98 -4.52 11.51 11.87
C LEU A 98 -4.93 11.95 10.47
N ASP A 99 -3.97 12.32 9.63
CA ASP A 99 -4.21 12.64 8.21
C ASP A 99 -3.23 11.90 7.30
N GLY A 100 -3.66 11.65 6.05
CA GLY A 100 -2.90 10.89 5.06
C GLY A 100 -3.12 9.38 5.11
N GLN A 101 -4.07 8.89 5.89
CA GLN A 101 -4.33 7.47 6.12
C GLN A 101 -4.61 6.69 4.85
N GLN A 102 -5.44 7.22 3.94
CA GLN A 102 -5.76 6.57 2.66
C GLN A 102 -4.51 6.42 1.79
N ARG A 103 -3.64 7.44 1.78
CA ARG A 103 -2.37 7.43 1.04
C ARG A 103 -1.39 6.40 1.61
N LEU A 104 -1.20 6.35 2.93
CA LEU A 104 -0.34 5.36 3.58
C LEU A 104 -0.89 3.94 3.41
N THR A 105 -2.21 3.74 3.54
CA THR A 105 -2.84 2.44 3.28
C THR A 105 -2.62 2.01 1.82
N SER A 106 -2.75 2.94 0.86
CA SER A 106 -2.50 2.68 -0.56
C SER A 106 -1.06 2.27 -0.83
N ILE A 107 -0.09 2.96 -0.24
CA ILE A 107 1.33 2.61 -0.33
C ILE A 107 1.57 1.23 0.29
N TYR A 108 0.98 0.94 1.45
CA TYR A 108 1.13 -0.34 2.13
C TYR A 108 0.53 -1.50 1.34
N ILE A 109 -0.67 -1.34 0.78
CA ILE A 109 -1.31 -2.34 -0.10
C ILE A 109 -0.45 -2.56 -1.36
N GLY A 110 0.01 -1.51 -2.02
CA GLY A 110 0.79 -1.62 -3.25
C GLY A 110 2.15 -2.27 -3.08
N LEU A 111 2.81 -2.05 -1.92
CA LEU A 111 4.15 -2.58 -1.66
C LEU A 111 4.16 -3.94 -0.94
N LYS A 112 3.18 -4.21 -0.07
CA LYS A 112 3.19 -5.41 0.78
C LYS A 112 1.92 -6.24 0.73
N GLY A 113 0.88 -5.74 0.09
CA GLY A 113 -0.44 -6.34 0.15
C GLY A 113 -1.00 -6.80 -1.17
N THR A 114 -2.30 -7.04 -1.11
CA THR A 114 -3.12 -7.44 -2.26
C THR A 114 -4.41 -6.61 -2.30
N TYR A 115 -4.99 -6.53 -3.48
CA TYR A 115 -6.27 -5.87 -3.70
C TYR A 115 -7.21 -6.80 -4.47
N ALA A 116 -8.31 -7.23 -3.83
CA ALA A 116 -9.29 -8.12 -4.42
C ALA A 116 -10.64 -7.42 -4.56
N TYR A 117 -11.07 -7.21 -5.79
CA TYR A 117 -12.38 -6.67 -6.15
C TYR A 117 -13.10 -7.61 -7.13
N LYS A 118 -14.44 -7.48 -7.16
CA LYS A 118 -15.28 -8.36 -7.95
C LYS A 118 -15.09 -8.17 -9.45
N ILE A 119 -14.83 -9.26 -10.15
CA ILE A 119 -14.87 -9.26 -11.62
C ILE A 119 -16.30 -8.93 -12.08
N PRO A 120 -16.48 -8.00 -13.04
CA PRO A 120 -17.77 -7.69 -13.62
C PRO A 120 -18.51 -8.96 -14.06
N PHE A 121 -19.83 -8.95 -13.91
CA PHE A 121 -20.75 -10.03 -14.29
C PHE A 121 -20.62 -11.36 -13.54
N LYS A 122 -19.60 -11.57 -12.71
CA LYS A 122 -19.54 -12.77 -11.83
C LYS A 122 -20.47 -12.62 -10.63
N GLN A 123 -20.97 -13.74 -10.12
CA GLN A 123 -21.87 -13.77 -8.97
C GLN A 123 -21.12 -13.43 -7.68
N TRP A 124 -21.73 -12.63 -6.81
CA TRP A 124 -21.15 -12.22 -5.51
C TRP A 124 -20.83 -13.40 -4.58
N LYS A 125 -21.59 -14.48 -4.67
CA LYS A 125 -21.38 -15.68 -3.85
C LYS A 125 -20.15 -16.50 -4.28
N ASN A 126 -19.68 -16.34 -5.52
CA ASN A 126 -18.55 -17.07 -6.04
C ASN A 126 -17.23 -16.44 -5.57
N ASN A 127 -16.41 -17.17 -4.81
CA ASN A 127 -15.12 -16.69 -4.32
C ASN A 127 -14.12 -16.44 -5.48
N SER A 128 -14.19 -17.19 -6.58
CA SER A 128 -13.36 -16.94 -7.78
C SER A 128 -13.74 -15.66 -8.52
N ALA A 129 -14.76 -14.94 -8.05
CA ALA A 129 -15.09 -13.60 -8.57
C ALA A 129 -14.19 -12.49 -8.03
N PHE A 130 -13.38 -12.78 -7.01
CA PHE A 130 -12.51 -11.81 -6.32
C PHE A 130 -11.05 -12.28 -6.35
N PRO A 131 -10.40 -12.30 -7.53
CA PRO A 131 -8.98 -12.66 -7.59
C PRO A 131 -8.14 -11.65 -6.81
N GLU A 132 -7.18 -12.16 -6.07
CA GLU A 132 -6.16 -11.33 -5.43
C GLU A 132 -5.23 -10.76 -6.50
N ARG A 133 -5.03 -9.45 -6.46
CA ARG A 133 -4.15 -8.72 -7.36
C ARG A 133 -3.05 -8.05 -6.59
N LYS A 134 -1.86 -8.06 -7.15
CA LYS A 134 -0.72 -7.27 -6.68
C LYS A 134 -0.46 -6.11 -7.63
N LEU A 135 0.25 -5.11 -7.14
CA LEU A 135 0.66 -3.98 -7.97
C LEU A 135 1.89 -4.35 -8.80
N TYR A 136 1.81 -4.10 -10.08
CA TYR A 136 2.89 -4.25 -11.05
C TYR A 136 3.18 -2.94 -11.76
N LEU A 137 4.42 -2.79 -12.20
CA LEU A 137 4.90 -1.72 -13.06
C LEU A 137 5.32 -2.31 -14.40
N ASN A 138 4.82 -1.76 -15.50
CA ASN A 138 5.37 -2.04 -16.81
C ASN A 138 6.70 -1.28 -16.97
N ILE A 139 7.81 -2.02 -17.14
CA ILE A 139 9.14 -1.41 -17.27
C ILE A 139 9.59 -1.22 -18.72
N VAL A 140 8.79 -1.61 -19.71
CA VAL A 140 9.12 -1.51 -21.13
C VAL A 140 8.50 -0.28 -21.76
N GLU A 141 7.21 -0.03 -21.55
CA GLU A 141 6.49 1.08 -22.13
C GLU A 141 5.93 2.06 -21.11
N GLN A 142 5.68 3.27 -21.57
CA GLN A 142 4.99 4.30 -20.80
C GLN A 142 3.49 4.02 -20.75
N ALA A 143 2.80 4.65 -19.79
CA ALA A 143 1.37 4.56 -19.69
C ALA A 143 0.69 5.04 -20.99
N LYS A 144 -0.37 4.33 -21.39
CA LYS A 144 -1.22 4.74 -22.55
C LYS A 144 -2.10 5.96 -22.24
N ASP A 145 -2.39 6.18 -20.96
CA ASP A 145 -3.06 7.38 -20.47
C ASP A 145 -2.06 8.54 -20.45
N GLU A 146 -2.26 9.54 -21.29
CA GLU A 146 -1.38 10.72 -21.42
C GLU A 146 -1.23 11.53 -20.12
N THR A 147 -2.10 11.31 -19.14
CA THR A 147 -2.03 11.94 -17.82
C THR A 147 -1.05 11.25 -16.88
N LEU A 148 -0.55 10.06 -17.24
CA LEU A 148 0.39 9.23 -16.48
C LEU A 148 1.68 9.07 -17.25
N LYS A 149 2.79 8.92 -16.54
CA LYS A 149 4.10 8.63 -17.15
C LYS A 149 4.42 7.15 -17.11
N TYR A 150 4.12 6.49 -16.01
CA TYR A 150 4.42 5.08 -15.77
C TYR A 150 3.14 4.26 -15.74
N GLU A 151 3.17 3.08 -16.33
CA GLU A 151 2.04 2.17 -16.34
C GLU A 151 2.10 1.25 -15.13
N PHE A 152 1.33 1.61 -14.09
CA PHE A 152 1.06 0.74 -12.95
C PHE A 152 -0.27 0.01 -13.14
N SER A 153 -0.33 -1.26 -12.73
CA SER A 153 -1.59 -2.03 -12.79
C SER A 153 -1.69 -3.06 -11.67
N PHE A 154 -2.89 -3.22 -11.11
CA PHE A 154 -3.20 -4.33 -10.22
C PHE A 154 -3.59 -5.57 -11.03
N LEU A 155 -2.72 -6.56 -11.08
CA LEU A 155 -2.89 -7.78 -11.87
C LEU A 155 -2.99 -9.02 -10.96
N ALA A 156 -3.90 -9.94 -11.32
CA ALA A 156 -3.91 -11.29 -10.76
C ALA A 156 -2.79 -12.13 -11.40
N ALA A 157 -2.39 -13.22 -10.76
CA ALA A 157 -1.26 -14.03 -11.21
C ALA A 157 -1.43 -14.58 -12.64
N ASP A 158 -2.66 -14.88 -13.05
CA ASP A 158 -3.01 -15.34 -14.40
C ASP A 158 -3.12 -14.22 -15.45
N GLU A 159 -3.21 -12.97 -14.98
CA GLU A 159 -3.23 -11.76 -15.81
C GLU A 159 -1.80 -11.27 -16.15
N VAL A 160 -0.79 -11.65 -15.37
CA VAL A 160 0.62 -11.24 -15.58
C VAL A 160 1.20 -11.98 -16.79
N LYS A 161 1.27 -11.29 -17.92
CA LYS A 161 1.84 -11.82 -19.18
C LYS A 161 2.86 -10.83 -19.70
N ASN A 162 4.07 -11.31 -19.92
CA ASN A 162 5.13 -10.54 -20.55
C ASN A 162 5.10 -10.76 -22.05
N ASP A 163 5.16 -9.69 -22.80
CA ASP A 163 5.23 -9.66 -24.28
C ASP A 163 6.19 -8.55 -24.73
N LYS A 164 6.12 -8.15 -26.02
CA LYS A 164 7.00 -7.10 -26.56
C LYS A 164 6.71 -5.70 -25.98
N ASP A 165 5.48 -5.45 -25.52
CA ASP A 165 5.00 -4.16 -25.04
C ASP A 165 4.88 -4.13 -23.51
N HIS A 166 4.94 -5.29 -22.82
CA HIS A 166 4.78 -5.40 -21.40
C HIS A 166 5.82 -6.31 -20.76
N TYR A 167 6.52 -5.79 -19.79
CA TYR A 167 7.29 -6.58 -18.83
C TYR A 167 6.91 -6.11 -17.41
N TRP A 168 6.13 -6.95 -16.73
CA TRP A 168 5.53 -6.63 -15.45
C TRP A 168 6.47 -6.92 -14.29
N PHE A 169 6.95 -5.85 -13.66
CA PHE A 169 7.72 -5.92 -12.43
C PHE A 169 6.78 -5.83 -11.23
N GLU A 170 6.77 -6.85 -10.34
CA GLU A 170 6.01 -6.82 -9.09
C GLU A 170 6.60 -5.76 -8.14
N VAL A 171 5.87 -4.67 -7.90
CA VAL A 171 6.39 -3.48 -7.21
C VAL A 171 6.86 -3.79 -5.79
N GLY A 172 6.19 -4.71 -5.08
CA GLY A 172 6.57 -5.11 -3.73
C GLY A 172 7.98 -5.67 -3.60
N LYS A 173 8.52 -6.26 -4.67
CA LYS A 173 9.88 -6.82 -4.66
C LYS A 173 10.99 -5.77 -4.48
N ILE A 174 10.70 -4.49 -4.73
CA ILE A 174 11.66 -3.40 -4.51
C ILE A 174 12.12 -3.33 -3.05
N LEU A 175 11.29 -3.75 -2.10
CA LEU A 175 11.65 -3.75 -0.68
C LEU A 175 12.78 -4.73 -0.33
N ASP A 176 12.97 -5.77 -1.15
CA ASP A 176 14.00 -6.79 -0.98
C ASP A 176 15.27 -6.46 -1.81
N MET A 177 15.20 -5.43 -2.67
CA MET A 177 16.29 -5.02 -3.58
C MET A 177 17.17 -3.94 -2.92
N THR A 178 17.80 -4.29 -1.80
CA THR A 178 18.64 -3.36 -1.02
C THR A 178 20.06 -3.21 -1.60
N GLU A 179 20.50 -4.15 -2.44
CA GLU A 179 21.83 -4.18 -3.05
C GLU A 179 21.76 -4.32 -4.56
N LEU A 180 22.72 -3.74 -5.26
CA LEU A 180 22.84 -3.81 -6.73
C LEU A 180 22.86 -5.27 -7.24
N GLY A 181 23.50 -6.18 -6.50
CA GLY A 181 23.55 -7.61 -6.84
C GLY A 181 22.17 -8.26 -6.90
N THR A 182 21.27 -7.88 -6.01
CA THR A 182 19.87 -8.38 -5.99
C THR A 182 19.09 -7.90 -7.21
N VAL A 183 19.31 -6.64 -7.60
CA VAL A 183 18.69 -6.07 -8.82
C VAL A 183 19.20 -6.78 -10.07
N MET A 184 20.52 -6.99 -10.17
CA MET A 184 21.14 -7.68 -11.31
C MET A 184 20.64 -9.12 -11.45
N ASN A 185 20.52 -9.86 -10.34
CA ASN A 185 20.00 -11.23 -10.35
C ASN A 185 18.52 -11.32 -10.76
N TYR A 186 17.74 -10.26 -10.57
CA TYR A 186 16.36 -10.21 -11.02
C TYR A 186 16.23 -9.97 -12.52
N LEU A 187 17.18 -9.24 -13.11
CA LEU A 187 17.18 -8.86 -14.54
C LEU A 187 17.82 -9.90 -15.45
N MET A 188 18.56 -10.88 -14.91
CA MET A 188 19.16 -12.01 -15.65
C MET A 188 18.24 -13.22 -15.67
#